data_0af63a5449d0888f0ca7ea2d5fb65bd0
#
_entry.id   0af63a5449d0888f0ca7ea2d5fb65bd0
#
_cell.length_a   1.000
_cell.length_b   1.000
_cell.length_c   1.000
_cell.angle_alpha   90.00
_cell.angle_beta   90.00
_cell.angle_gamma   90.00
#
_symmetry.space_group_name_H-M   'P 1'
#
loop_
_entity.id
_entity.type
_entity.pdbx_description
1 polymer ?
#
loop_
_entity_poly.entity_id
_entity_poly.type
_entity_poly.pdbx_seq_one_letter_code
_entity_poly.pdbx_strand_id
1 'polypeptide(L)'
;MSDFRLKVFYSVAKNLSFTKASQELFVSQPAITKHIRELESLYQTRLFNRLGNTISLTESGNVLLEHCERILAEYRKLEYDMHLLHNEYNGQLRLGASTTIAQYVLPPILAAFTEKYPKVSVSLIDTNSRNVEQALQEHNIDLGMVEGVFRLPNLKYEPFLHDELVPVVCTSSALAKKDSLTLDELKDIPLVLRERGSVHSMQLKWHYPNRE
;
A
#
# COMPACT_ATOMS: atom_id res chain seq x y z
N MET A 1 19.51 -7.77 12.94
CA MET A 1 20.55 -7.76 11.87
C MET A 1 20.01 -8.55 10.68
N SER A 2 19.33 -7.91 9.76
CA SER A 2 18.80 -8.59 8.55
C SER A 2 19.97 -8.94 7.62
N ASP A 3 19.87 -10.07 6.91
CA ASP A 3 20.84 -10.38 5.86
C ASP A 3 20.72 -9.29 4.77
N PHE A 4 21.79 -8.49 4.61
CA PHE A 4 21.83 -7.37 3.67
C PHE A 4 21.59 -7.83 2.22
N ARG A 5 21.96 -9.07 1.87
CA ARG A 5 21.72 -9.66 0.55
C ARG A 5 20.23 -9.77 0.25
N LEU A 6 19.39 -10.10 1.24
CA LEU A 6 17.94 -10.13 1.09
C LEU A 6 17.37 -8.72 0.84
N LYS A 7 17.89 -7.69 1.53
CA LYS A 7 17.50 -6.29 1.26
C LYS A 7 17.87 -5.87 -0.16
N VAL A 8 19.07 -6.25 -0.61
CA VAL A 8 19.53 -5.98 -1.98
C VAL A 8 18.63 -6.68 -3.00
N PHE A 9 18.36 -7.97 -2.80
CA PHE A 9 17.47 -8.73 -3.69
C PHE A 9 16.08 -8.08 -3.76
N TYR A 10 15.49 -7.75 -2.60
CA TYR A 10 14.19 -7.12 -2.51
C TYR A 10 14.12 -5.79 -3.28
N SER A 11 15.11 -4.91 -3.07
CA SER A 11 15.17 -3.63 -3.78
C SER A 11 15.31 -3.80 -5.30
N VAL A 12 16.15 -4.74 -5.78
CA VAL A 12 16.26 -5.04 -7.22
C VAL A 12 14.96 -5.61 -7.77
N ALA A 13 14.30 -6.50 -7.04
CA ALA A 13 13.04 -7.14 -7.45
C ALA A 13 11.89 -6.11 -7.58
N LYS A 14 11.76 -5.20 -6.61
CA LYS A 14 10.72 -4.16 -6.64
C LYS A 14 10.96 -3.11 -7.73
N ASN A 15 12.20 -2.71 -7.92
CA ASN A 15 12.55 -1.68 -8.92
C ASN A 15 12.75 -2.24 -10.33
N LEU A 16 12.92 -3.55 -10.49
CA LEU A 16 13.40 -4.23 -11.71
C LEU A 16 14.61 -3.50 -12.32
N SER A 17 15.50 -2.99 -11.45
CA SER A 17 16.63 -2.15 -11.84
C SER A 17 17.75 -2.22 -10.81
N PHE A 18 18.93 -2.67 -11.25
CA PHE A 18 20.14 -2.68 -10.41
C PHE A 18 20.62 -1.26 -10.07
N THR A 19 20.43 -0.32 -11.00
CA THR A 19 20.83 1.08 -10.81
C THR A 19 19.94 1.77 -9.79
N LYS A 20 18.61 1.62 -9.88
CA LYS A 20 17.69 2.18 -8.88
C LYS A 20 17.92 1.59 -7.51
N ALA A 21 18.13 0.26 -7.41
CA ALA A 21 18.45 -0.40 -6.16
C ALA A 21 19.78 0.11 -5.54
N SER A 22 20.79 0.41 -6.37
CA SER A 22 22.05 0.99 -5.87
C SER A 22 21.87 2.38 -5.29
N GLN A 23 21.02 3.20 -5.91
CA GLN A 23 20.67 4.53 -5.40
C GLN A 23 19.86 4.45 -4.10
N GLU A 24 18.84 3.59 -4.05
CA GLU A 24 17.99 3.38 -2.88
C GLU A 24 18.77 2.91 -1.66
N LEU A 25 19.71 1.98 -1.86
CA LEU A 25 20.50 1.38 -0.77
C LEU A 25 21.84 2.10 -0.49
N PHE A 26 22.14 3.17 -1.21
CA PHE A 26 23.36 3.96 -1.08
C PHE A 26 24.65 3.11 -1.22
N VAL A 27 24.64 2.14 -2.14
CA VAL A 27 25.79 1.30 -2.46
C VAL A 27 26.07 1.29 -3.97
N SER A 28 27.30 0.91 -4.35
CA SER A 28 27.66 0.85 -5.76
C SER A 28 26.90 -0.27 -6.50
N GLN A 29 26.56 -0.05 -7.77
CA GLN A 29 25.91 -1.07 -8.60
C GLN A 29 26.71 -2.39 -8.72
N PRO A 30 28.06 -2.39 -8.78
CA PRO A 30 28.84 -3.63 -8.69
C PRO A 30 28.62 -4.40 -7.37
N ALA A 31 28.46 -3.68 -6.23
CA ALA A 31 28.13 -4.32 -4.95
C ALA A 31 26.76 -4.99 -4.98
N ILE A 32 25.73 -4.32 -5.53
CA ILE A 32 24.39 -4.92 -5.77
C ILE A 32 24.54 -6.23 -6.60
N THR A 33 25.27 -6.15 -7.71
CA THR A 33 25.47 -7.30 -8.59
C THR A 33 26.19 -8.45 -7.87
N LYS A 34 27.17 -8.15 -7.01
CA LYS A 34 27.87 -9.15 -6.22
C LYS A 34 26.92 -9.85 -5.24
N HIS A 35 26.12 -9.11 -4.49
CA HIS A 35 25.17 -9.70 -3.55
C HIS A 35 24.09 -10.56 -4.22
N ILE A 36 23.61 -10.17 -5.40
CA ILE A 36 22.68 -11.02 -6.18
C ILE A 36 23.38 -12.31 -6.61
N ARG A 37 24.60 -12.26 -7.12
CA ARG A 37 25.37 -13.45 -7.50
C ARG A 37 25.62 -14.38 -6.31
N GLU A 38 25.89 -13.84 -5.12
CA GLU A 38 26.06 -14.61 -3.91
C GLU A 38 24.77 -15.39 -3.55
N LEU A 39 23.59 -14.77 -3.68
CA LEU A 39 22.31 -15.44 -3.48
C LEU A 39 22.04 -16.49 -4.57
N GLU A 40 22.28 -16.17 -5.83
CA GLU A 40 22.15 -17.10 -6.95
C GLU A 40 23.08 -18.33 -6.78
N SER A 41 24.29 -18.10 -6.29
CA SER A 41 25.24 -19.16 -5.97
C SER A 41 24.79 -19.99 -4.76
N LEU A 42 24.28 -19.35 -3.71
CA LEU A 42 23.78 -20.03 -2.51
C LEU A 42 22.62 -20.98 -2.84
N TYR A 43 21.67 -20.52 -3.66
CA TYR A 43 20.49 -21.29 -4.04
C TYR A 43 20.68 -22.11 -5.33
N GLN A 44 21.85 -22.03 -5.97
CA GLN A 44 22.20 -22.69 -7.24
C GLN A 44 21.16 -22.47 -8.34
N THR A 45 20.60 -21.27 -8.39
CA THR A 45 19.57 -20.87 -9.38
C THR A 45 19.71 -19.42 -9.79
N ARG A 46 19.19 -19.06 -10.97
CA ARG A 46 19.06 -17.67 -11.38
C ARG A 46 17.81 -17.08 -10.75
N LEU A 47 17.94 -15.85 -10.21
CA LEU A 47 16.83 -15.11 -9.62
C LEU A 47 16.25 -14.08 -10.59
N PHE A 48 17.07 -13.63 -11.54
CA PHE A 48 16.66 -12.64 -12.55
C PHE A 48 16.98 -13.12 -13.96
N ASN A 49 16.04 -12.91 -14.88
CA ASN A 49 16.25 -12.95 -16.31
C ASN A 49 16.76 -11.59 -16.78
N ARG A 50 17.75 -11.57 -17.66
CA ARG A 50 18.29 -10.37 -18.28
C ARG A 50 18.16 -10.50 -19.79
N LEU A 51 17.22 -9.80 -20.39
CA LEU A 51 16.98 -9.78 -21.82
C LEU A 51 17.26 -8.35 -22.34
N GLY A 52 18.47 -8.13 -22.86
CA GLY A 52 18.93 -6.80 -23.25
C GLY A 52 18.92 -5.84 -22.07
N ASN A 53 18.13 -4.78 -22.16
CA ASN A 53 17.98 -3.76 -21.12
C ASN A 53 16.83 -4.04 -20.13
N THR A 54 16.11 -5.14 -20.29
CA THR A 54 14.99 -5.48 -19.41
C THR A 54 15.39 -6.54 -18.38
N ILE A 55 14.88 -6.38 -17.16
CA ILE A 55 15.07 -7.32 -16.06
C ILE A 55 13.70 -7.80 -15.62
N SER A 56 13.57 -9.12 -15.45
CA SER A 56 12.38 -9.74 -14.87
C SER A 56 12.79 -10.80 -13.86
N LEU A 57 11.92 -11.14 -12.94
CA LEU A 57 12.12 -12.25 -12.02
C LEU A 57 12.01 -13.59 -12.77
N THR A 58 12.79 -14.58 -12.33
CA THR A 58 12.56 -15.98 -12.65
C THR A 58 11.47 -16.56 -11.75
N GLU A 59 11.05 -17.79 -11.97
CA GLU A 59 10.18 -18.51 -11.05
C GLU A 59 10.80 -18.60 -9.64
N SER A 60 12.08 -18.96 -9.55
CA SER A 60 12.84 -18.96 -8.29
C SER A 60 12.93 -17.55 -7.66
N GLY A 61 13.04 -16.51 -8.49
CA GLY A 61 13.02 -15.13 -8.04
C GLY A 61 11.69 -14.73 -7.41
N ASN A 62 10.56 -15.17 -7.99
CA ASN A 62 9.23 -14.90 -7.43
C ASN A 62 9.04 -15.62 -6.09
N VAL A 63 9.45 -16.88 -5.97
CA VAL A 63 9.42 -17.63 -4.71
C VAL A 63 10.27 -16.91 -3.65
N LEU A 64 11.50 -16.52 -4.01
CA LEU A 64 12.36 -15.82 -3.06
C LEU A 64 11.78 -14.45 -2.66
N LEU A 65 11.11 -13.72 -3.56
CA LEU A 65 10.49 -12.43 -3.26
C LEU A 65 9.41 -12.59 -2.20
N GLU A 66 8.51 -13.55 -2.34
CA GLU A 66 7.45 -13.83 -1.37
C GLU A 66 8.01 -14.13 0.02
N HIS A 67 9.04 -14.98 0.10
CA HIS A 67 9.70 -15.27 1.37
C HIS A 67 10.46 -14.08 1.93
N CYS A 68 11.14 -13.32 1.07
CA CYS A 68 11.93 -12.16 1.45
C CYS A 68 11.06 -11.05 2.09
N GLU A 69 9.88 -10.81 1.54
CA GLU A 69 8.91 -9.86 2.11
C GLU A 69 8.54 -10.22 3.55
N ARG A 70 8.22 -11.49 3.79
CA ARG A 70 7.89 -11.99 5.14
C ARG A 70 9.07 -11.90 6.10
N ILE A 71 10.26 -12.34 5.67
CA ILE A 71 11.47 -12.29 6.50
C ILE A 71 11.81 -10.86 6.88
N LEU A 72 11.78 -9.92 5.92
CA LEU A 72 12.08 -8.51 6.19
C LEU A 72 11.02 -7.85 7.08
N ALA A 73 9.75 -8.28 7.00
CA ALA A 73 8.70 -7.83 7.90
C ALA A 73 8.94 -8.33 9.34
N GLU A 74 9.30 -9.60 9.51
CA GLU A 74 9.62 -10.15 10.83
C GLU A 74 10.88 -9.51 11.45
N TYR A 75 11.89 -9.17 10.66
CA TYR A 75 13.04 -8.41 11.18
C TYR A 75 12.63 -7.03 11.69
N ARG A 76 11.76 -6.30 10.97
CA ARG A 76 11.24 -5.02 11.45
C ARG A 76 10.46 -5.15 12.75
N LYS A 77 9.61 -6.20 12.84
CA LYS A 77 8.86 -6.50 14.04
C LYS A 77 9.79 -6.81 15.24
N LEU A 78 10.81 -7.64 15.02
CA LEU A 78 11.82 -7.92 16.04
C LEU A 78 12.51 -6.64 16.53
N GLU A 79 12.96 -5.77 15.62
CA GLU A 79 13.58 -4.50 15.99
C GLU A 79 12.62 -3.63 16.83
N TYR A 80 11.34 -3.57 16.42
CA TYR A 80 10.31 -2.85 17.17
C TYR A 80 10.08 -3.43 18.58
N ASP A 81 9.93 -4.76 18.69
CA ASP A 81 9.71 -5.43 19.98
C ASP A 81 10.90 -5.23 20.93
N MET A 82 12.13 -5.24 20.41
CA MET A 82 13.34 -4.95 21.19
C MET A 82 13.37 -3.50 21.68
N HIS A 83 12.95 -2.53 20.85
CA HIS A 83 12.86 -1.13 21.27
C HIS A 83 11.77 -0.91 22.33
N LEU A 84 10.64 -1.62 22.24
CA LEU A 84 9.59 -1.56 23.26
C LEU A 84 10.08 -1.98 24.65
N LEU A 85 10.97 -2.99 24.74
CA LEU A 85 11.55 -3.44 26.00
C LEU A 85 12.39 -2.35 26.69
N HIS A 86 12.91 -1.39 25.94
CA HIS A 86 13.69 -0.25 26.43
C HIS A 86 12.85 1.03 26.61
N ASN A 87 11.51 0.96 26.45
CA ASN A 87 10.61 2.14 26.44
C ASN A 87 11.01 3.19 25.37
N GLU A 88 11.66 2.77 24.32
CA GLU A 88 12.03 3.62 23.19
C GLU A 88 11.01 3.46 22.07
N TYR A 89 10.06 4.40 22.00
CA TYR A 89 9.17 4.51 20.84
C TYR A 89 9.94 5.19 19.71
N ASN A 90 10.77 4.43 19.01
CA ASN A 90 11.49 4.87 17.81
C ASN A 90 11.23 3.86 16.67
N GLY A 91 11.36 4.29 15.45
CA GLY A 91 11.15 3.42 14.30
C GLY A 91 10.42 4.13 13.15
N GLN A 92 9.91 3.34 12.23
CA GLN A 92 9.17 3.82 11.06
C GLN A 92 7.76 3.21 11.05
N LEU A 93 6.75 4.06 10.95
CA LEU A 93 5.37 3.69 10.70
C LEU A 93 5.03 4.00 9.24
N ARG A 94 4.71 2.97 8.46
CA ARG A 94 4.32 3.10 7.05
C ARG A 94 2.81 2.96 6.96
N LEU A 95 2.15 4.05 6.60
CA LEU A 95 0.70 4.12 6.45
C LEU A 95 0.32 4.11 4.97
N GLY A 96 -0.80 3.49 4.65
CA GLY A 96 -1.50 3.68 3.41
C GLY A 96 -2.92 4.15 3.70
N ALA A 97 -3.42 5.11 2.96
CA ALA A 97 -4.78 5.56 3.14
C ALA A 97 -5.47 5.85 1.79
N SER A 98 -6.78 5.67 1.78
CA SER A 98 -7.58 6.18 0.67
C SER A 98 -7.49 7.70 0.61
N THR A 99 -7.64 8.25 -0.59
CA THR A 99 -7.43 9.69 -0.83
C THR A 99 -8.25 10.56 0.11
N THR A 100 -9.51 10.24 0.37
CA THR A 100 -10.36 10.99 1.29
C THR A 100 -9.80 10.97 2.70
N ILE A 101 -9.41 9.79 3.19
CA ILE A 101 -8.85 9.63 4.53
C ILE A 101 -7.50 10.33 4.63
N ALA A 102 -6.64 10.19 3.62
CA ALA A 102 -5.31 10.80 3.59
C ALA A 102 -5.37 12.34 3.64
N GLN A 103 -6.36 12.93 2.95
CA GLN A 103 -6.46 14.39 2.81
C GLN A 103 -7.27 15.07 3.91
N TYR A 104 -8.30 14.42 4.45
CA TYR A 104 -9.25 15.07 5.35
C TYR A 104 -9.26 14.51 6.77
N VAL A 105 -8.91 13.25 6.96
CA VAL A 105 -8.97 12.60 8.29
C VAL A 105 -7.60 12.52 8.95
N LEU A 106 -6.58 12.09 8.20
CA LEU A 106 -5.25 11.83 8.77
C LEU A 106 -4.45 13.06 9.19
N PRO A 107 -4.50 14.23 8.54
CA PRO A 107 -3.61 15.33 8.89
C PRO A 107 -3.62 15.73 10.37
N PRO A 108 -4.76 15.99 11.02
CA PRO A 108 -4.76 16.31 12.44
C PRO A 108 -4.31 15.14 13.34
N ILE A 109 -4.60 13.91 12.95
CA ILE A 109 -4.19 12.72 13.69
C ILE A 109 -2.67 12.56 13.62
N LEU A 110 -2.08 12.73 12.45
CA LEU A 110 -0.63 12.63 12.25
C LEU A 110 0.12 13.76 12.97
N ALA A 111 -0.44 14.97 13.00
CA ALA A 111 0.13 16.08 13.77
C ALA A 111 0.22 15.72 15.26
N ALA A 112 -0.87 15.27 15.85
CA ALA A 112 -0.90 14.84 17.26
C ALA A 112 -0.01 13.62 17.54
N PHE A 113 0.05 12.69 16.59
CA PHE A 113 0.91 11.51 16.70
C PHE A 113 2.41 11.87 16.71
N THR A 114 2.84 12.71 15.78
CA THR A 114 4.25 13.12 15.68
C THR A 114 4.70 13.99 16.86
N GLU A 115 3.80 14.80 17.41
CA GLU A 115 4.06 15.53 18.65
C GLU A 115 4.28 14.58 19.85
N LYS A 116 3.42 13.55 19.96
CA LYS A 116 3.50 12.58 21.04
C LYS A 116 4.69 11.61 20.90
N TYR A 117 5.05 11.25 19.67
CA TYR A 117 6.08 10.26 19.35
C TYR A 117 7.13 10.83 18.37
N PRO A 118 7.94 11.83 18.80
CA PRO A 118 8.83 12.58 17.89
C PRO A 118 9.97 11.74 17.31
N LYS A 119 10.24 10.58 17.87
CA LYS A 119 11.28 9.65 17.37
C LYS A 119 10.72 8.63 16.34
N VAL A 120 9.41 8.62 16.11
CA VAL A 120 8.80 7.74 15.10
C VAL A 120 8.67 8.50 13.78
N SER A 121 9.33 7.99 12.76
CA SER A 121 9.18 8.49 11.39
C SER A 121 7.90 7.92 10.78
N VAL A 122 7.06 8.77 10.21
CA VAL A 122 5.82 8.35 9.55
C VAL A 122 5.95 8.59 8.05
N SER A 123 5.62 7.56 7.26
CA SER A 123 5.43 7.68 5.82
C SER A 123 4.00 7.35 5.45
N LEU A 124 3.41 8.08 4.51
CA LEU A 124 2.03 7.92 4.07
C LEU A 124 1.98 7.71 2.55
N ILE A 125 1.29 6.68 2.11
CA ILE A 125 0.93 6.46 0.71
C ILE A 125 -0.55 6.84 0.54
N ASP A 126 -0.82 7.86 -0.27
CA ASP A 126 -2.16 8.25 -0.71
C ASP A 126 -2.49 7.51 -2.01
N THR A 127 -3.48 6.62 -1.97
CA THR A 127 -3.94 5.85 -3.14
C THR A 127 -5.38 5.37 -2.92
N ASN A 128 -5.94 4.59 -3.84
CA ASN A 128 -7.28 4.02 -3.65
C ASN A 128 -7.28 2.83 -2.70
N SER A 129 -8.44 2.51 -2.14
CA SER A 129 -8.61 1.47 -1.12
C SER A 129 -8.05 0.11 -1.55
N ARG A 130 -8.24 -0.28 -2.82
CA ARG A 130 -7.71 -1.55 -3.35
C ARG A 130 -6.18 -1.60 -3.32
N ASN A 131 -5.53 -0.52 -3.72
CA ASN A 131 -4.06 -0.44 -3.71
C ASN A 131 -3.50 -0.40 -2.29
N VAL A 132 -4.24 0.20 -1.33
CA VAL A 132 -3.88 0.16 0.10
C VAL A 132 -3.92 -1.29 0.61
N GLU A 133 -4.99 -2.03 0.31
CA GLU A 133 -5.10 -3.44 0.71
C GLU A 133 -4.00 -4.31 0.08
N GLN A 134 -3.69 -4.07 -1.19
CA GLN A 134 -2.58 -4.75 -1.87
C GLN A 134 -1.23 -4.42 -1.22
N ALA A 135 -0.97 -3.15 -0.90
CA ALA A 135 0.26 -2.75 -0.23
C ALA A 135 0.42 -3.37 1.16
N LEU A 136 -0.69 -3.63 1.88
CA LEU A 136 -0.68 -4.39 3.14
C LEU A 136 -0.30 -5.86 2.90
N GLN A 137 -0.89 -6.52 1.91
CA GLN A 137 -0.56 -7.90 1.57
C GLN A 137 0.90 -8.08 1.15
N GLU A 138 1.43 -7.10 0.43
CA GLU A 138 2.83 -7.05 0.00
C GLU A 138 3.79 -6.56 1.10
N HIS A 139 3.30 -6.34 2.33
CA HIS A 139 4.09 -5.80 3.46
C HIS A 139 4.82 -4.48 3.16
N ASN A 140 4.32 -3.69 2.20
CA ASN A 140 4.86 -2.39 1.86
C ASN A 140 4.44 -1.31 2.85
N ILE A 141 3.32 -1.52 3.56
CA ILE A 141 2.81 -0.67 4.64
C ILE A 141 2.48 -1.53 5.88
N ASP A 142 2.41 -0.88 7.03
CA ASP A 142 2.16 -1.53 8.32
C ASP A 142 0.68 -1.42 8.74
N LEU A 143 0.02 -0.32 8.33
CA LEU A 143 -1.37 -0.04 8.60
C LEU A 143 -2.02 0.61 7.38
N GLY A 144 -3.20 0.13 6.99
CA GLY A 144 -4.02 0.70 5.94
C GLY A 144 -5.31 1.29 6.49
N MET A 145 -5.73 2.43 5.97
CA MET A 145 -6.99 3.07 6.31
C MET A 145 -7.81 3.26 5.03
N VAL A 146 -8.95 2.58 4.97
CA VAL A 146 -9.77 2.52 3.76
C VAL A 146 -11.24 2.75 4.09
N GLU A 147 -11.98 3.25 3.13
CA GLU A 147 -13.44 3.35 3.19
C GLU A 147 -14.07 2.05 2.67
N GLY A 148 -15.29 1.77 3.12
CA GLY A 148 -16.16 0.73 2.56
C GLY A 148 -16.00 -0.66 3.16
N VAL A 149 -16.53 -1.65 2.44
CA VAL A 149 -16.71 -3.02 2.93
C VAL A 149 -15.81 -4.05 2.25
N PHE A 150 -14.65 -3.64 1.73
CA PHE A 150 -13.68 -4.60 1.20
C PHE A 150 -13.12 -5.44 2.33
N ARG A 151 -13.05 -6.76 2.11
CA ARG A 151 -12.51 -7.69 3.08
C ARG A 151 -11.70 -8.76 2.36
N LEU A 152 -10.42 -8.54 2.25
CA LEU A 152 -9.51 -9.61 1.90
C LEU A 152 -9.39 -10.56 3.10
N PRO A 153 -9.49 -11.88 2.89
CA PRO A 153 -9.58 -12.85 3.99
C PRO A 153 -8.36 -12.87 4.93
N ASN A 154 -7.23 -12.37 4.46
CA ASN A 154 -5.96 -12.38 5.21
C ASN A 154 -5.68 -11.06 5.95
N LEU A 155 -6.59 -10.10 5.93
CA LEU A 155 -6.44 -8.81 6.60
C LEU A 155 -7.46 -8.69 7.74
N LYS A 156 -7.02 -8.12 8.86
CA LYS A 156 -7.89 -7.75 9.96
C LYS A 156 -8.43 -6.35 9.73
N TYR A 157 -9.74 -6.17 9.84
CA TYR A 157 -10.41 -4.88 9.67
C TYR A 157 -11.07 -4.46 10.97
N GLU A 158 -10.87 -3.20 11.33
CA GLU A 158 -11.51 -2.57 12.48
C GLU A 158 -12.17 -1.26 12.02
N PRO A 159 -13.50 -1.10 12.22
CA PRO A 159 -14.16 0.17 11.90
C PRO A 159 -13.71 1.25 12.87
N PHE A 160 -13.42 2.45 12.37
CA PHE A 160 -12.95 3.56 13.19
C PHE A 160 -13.73 4.87 12.99
N LEU A 161 -14.46 5.00 11.87
CA LEU A 161 -15.26 6.18 11.55
C LEU A 161 -16.47 5.77 10.71
N HIS A 162 -17.60 6.46 10.92
CA HIS A 162 -18.76 6.35 10.05
C HIS A 162 -18.63 7.34 8.90
N ASP A 163 -18.94 6.87 7.70
CA ASP A 163 -18.93 7.65 6.46
C ASP A 163 -20.25 7.49 5.72
N GLU A 164 -20.65 8.52 4.97
CA GLU A 164 -21.88 8.55 4.22
C GLU A 164 -21.62 9.06 2.80
N LEU A 165 -22.12 8.33 1.81
CA LEU A 165 -22.09 8.75 0.42
C LEU A 165 -23.33 9.55 0.08
N VAL A 166 -23.14 10.81 -0.27
CA VAL A 166 -24.24 11.71 -0.66
C VAL A 166 -24.10 12.12 -2.13
N PRO A 167 -25.21 12.13 -2.90
CA PRO A 167 -25.21 12.70 -4.22
C PRO A 167 -25.09 14.22 -4.16
N VAL A 168 -24.24 14.78 -5.00
CA VAL A 168 -24.04 16.24 -5.12
C VAL A 168 -24.50 16.66 -6.51
N VAL A 169 -25.29 17.73 -6.59
CA VAL A 169 -25.82 18.30 -7.83
C VAL A 169 -25.60 19.79 -7.89
N CYS A 170 -25.56 20.35 -9.12
CA CYS A 170 -25.52 21.79 -9.30
C CYS A 170 -26.81 22.43 -8.73
N THR A 171 -26.69 23.57 -8.06
CA THR A 171 -27.82 24.30 -7.48
C THR A 171 -28.87 24.73 -8.50
N SER A 172 -28.51 24.88 -9.76
CA SER A 172 -29.42 25.17 -10.88
C SER A 172 -30.14 23.92 -11.43
N SER A 173 -29.78 22.72 -10.99
CA SER A 173 -30.41 21.48 -11.42
C SER A 173 -31.83 21.35 -10.86
N ALA A 174 -32.73 20.73 -11.62
CA ALA A 174 -34.06 20.36 -11.12
C ALA A 174 -33.99 19.40 -9.93
N LEU A 175 -32.92 18.60 -9.85
CA LEU A 175 -32.67 17.68 -8.75
C LEU A 175 -32.34 18.40 -7.43
N ALA A 176 -31.79 19.61 -7.48
CA ALA A 176 -31.48 20.40 -6.28
C ALA A 176 -32.72 20.86 -5.50
N LYS A 177 -33.92 20.72 -6.10
CA LYS A 177 -35.20 21.05 -5.46
C LYS A 177 -35.82 19.87 -4.71
N LYS A 178 -35.21 18.70 -4.77
CA LYS A 178 -35.67 17.51 -4.09
C LYS A 178 -34.93 17.34 -2.76
N ASP A 179 -35.65 17.03 -1.70
CA ASP A 179 -35.09 16.77 -0.37
C ASP A 179 -34.37 15.42 -0.29
N SER A 180 -34.76 14.47 -1.16
CA SER A 180 -34.16 13.13 -1.25
C SER A 180 -34.32 12.54 -2.65
N LEU A 181 -33.46 11.57 -2.96
CA LEU A 181 -33.53 10.77 -4.17
C LEU A 181 -33.66 9.29 -3.79
N THR A 182 -34.56 8.60 -4.45
CA THR A 182 -34.64 7.14 -4.33
C THR A 182 -33.57 6.47 -5.19
N LEU A 183 -33.21 5.22 -4.85
CA LEU A 183 -32.26 4.44 -5.64
C LEU A 183 -32.77 4.22 -7.09
N ASP A 184 -34.08 4.11 -7.28
CA ASP A 184 -34.67 3.93 -8.63
C ASP A 184 -34.53 5.20 -9.47
N GLU A 185 -34.71 6.37 -8.89
CA GLU A 185 -34.50 7.63 -9.58
C GLU A 185 -33.03 7.86 -9.98
N LEU A 186 -32.07 7.32 -9.20
CA LEU A 186 -30.66 7.39 -9.55
C LEU A 186 -30.29 6.53 -10.76
N LYS A 187 -31.08 5.52 -11.13
CA LYS A 187 -30.81 4.64 -12.29
C LYS A 187 -30.80 5.40 -13.62
N ASP A 188 -31.63 6.41 -13.75
CA ASP A 188 -31.85 7.13 -15.02
C ASP A 188 -31.02 8.43 -15.09
N ILE A 189 -30.26 8.75 -14.03
CA ILE A 189 -29.44 9.96 -13.94
C ILE A 189 -28.00 9.66 -14.33
N PRO A 190 -27.37 10.44 -15.24
CA PRO A 190 -25.95 10.30 -15.50
C PRO A 190 -25.16 10.69 -14.25
N LEU A 191 -24.31 9.76 -13.77
CA LEU A 191 -23.50 9.95 -12.58
C LEU A 191 -22.03 10.13 -12.96
N VAL A 192 -21.37 11.11 -12.36
CA VAL A 192 -19.90 11.24 -12.36
C VAL A 192 -19.37 10.55 -11.12
N LEU A 193 -18.60 9.51 -11.34
CA LEU A 193 -18.02 8.69 -10.26
C LEU A 193 -16.51 8.79 -10.28
N ARG A 194 -15.89 8.43 -9.16
CA ARG A 194 -14.45 8.28 -9.09
C ARG A 194 -13.97 7.07 -9.89
N GLU A 195 -12.67 6.96 -10.04
CA GLU A 195 -11.96 5.90 -10.77
C GLU A 195 -12.31 4.49 -10.28
N ARG A 196 -12.10 3.50 -11.14
CA ARG A 196 -12.26 2.07 -10.78
C ARG A 196 -11.27 1.72 -9.64
N GLY A 197 -11.80 1.06 -8.59
CA GLY A 197 -11.03 0.70 -7.39
C GLY A 197 -11.24 1.67 -6.23
N SER A 198 -11.94 2.80 -6.44
CA SER A 198 -12.52 3.56 -5.33
C SER A 198 -13.78 2.86 -4.81
N VAL A 199 -14.04 2.99 -3.52
CA VAL A 199 -15.23 2.43 -2.86
C VAL A 199 -16.51 2.98 -3.48
N HIS A 200 -16.53 4.25 -3.86
CA HIS A 200 -17.65 4.91 -4.49
C HIS A 200 -18.13 4.20 -5.77
N SER A 201 -17.18 3.77 -6.62
CA SER A 201 -17.52 3.05 -7.85
C SER A 201 -18.02 1.63 -7.60
N MET A 202 -17.63 1.03 -6.47
CA MET A 202 -18.00 -0.36 -6.15
C MET A 202 -19.33 -0.46 -5.38
N GLN A 203 -19.60 0.42 -4.43
CA GLN A 203 -20.89 0.43 -3.71
C GLN A 203 -22.05 0.67 -4.64
N LEU A 204 -21.90 1.55 -5.65
CA LEU A 204 -22.91 1.73 -6.66
C LEU A 204 -23.07 0.52 -7.59
N LYS A 205 -22.02 -0.22 -7.93
CA LYS A 205 -22.12 -1.45 -8.72
C LYS A 205 -22.86 -2.58 -7.98
N TRP A 206 -22.79 -2.65 -6.66
CA TRP A 206 -23.58 -3.60 -5.88
C TRP A 206 -25.08 -3.36 -6.00
N HIS A 207 -25.49 -2.10 -6.14
CA HIS A 207 -26.89 -1.72 -6.34
C HIS A 207 -27.28 -1.67 -7.82
N TYR A 208 -26.31 -1.57 -8.74
CA TYR A 208 -26.52 -1.42 -10.19
C TYR A 208 -25.52 -2.27 -11.00
N PRO A 209 -25.67 -3.61 -11.04
CA PRO A 209 -24.67 -4.51 -11.65
C PRO A 209 -24.45 -4.32 -13.16
N ASN A 210 -25.35 -3.63 -13.87
CA ASN A 210 -25.33 -3.46 -15.33
C ASN A 210 -24.81 -2.09 -15.80
N ARG A 211 -24.20 -1.26 -14.96
CA ARG A 211 -23.55 -0.01 -15.39
C ARG A 211 -22.02 -0.21 -15.53
N GLU A 212 -21.56 -0.12 -16.77
CA GLU A 212 -20.13 0.00 -17.10
C GLU A 212 -19.61 1.42 -16.89
#